data_405171f19a3a07db3b883fb93a56991f
#
_entry.id   405171f19a3a07db3b883fb93a56991f
#
_cell.length_a   1.000
_cell.length_b   1.000
_cell.length_c   1.000
_cell.angle_alpha   90.00
_cell.angle_beta   90.00
_cell.angle_gamma   90.00
#
_symmetry.space_group_name_H-M   'P 1'
#
loop_
_entity.id
_entity.type
_entity.pdbx_description
1 polymer ?
#
loop_
_entity_poly.entity_id
_entity_poly.type
_entity_poly.pdbx_seq_one_letter_code
_entity_poly.pdbx_strand_id
1 'polypeptide(L)'
;MQLKNKNTIGFVGAPWTLLVYMINQQSPKKNVEKNFFEDDYLINRILLIIEKFLKIHIKNQIENGANVIQIFDSWAGLLEEKDYPNYIYTPTLNLVNYVKSLNVPVICFPREIKNYKEFCEIVKPDAVNIDYNVDPSMICKNIKIPVQGGLDPKVLITDKENLKKQVLKYLDIFR
;
A
#
# COMPACT_ATOMS: atom_id res chain seq x y z
N MET A 1 25.65 6.99 9.04
CA MET A 1 26.03 5.56 9.26
C MET A 1 25.59 4.78 8.02
N GLN A 2 26.49 4.28 7.19
CA GLN A 2 26.08 3.45 6.04
C GLN A 2 25.74 2.04 6.54
N LEU A 3 24.54 1.57 6.22
CA LEU A 3 24.08 0.20 6.50
C LEU A 3 24.79 -0.76 5.52
N LYS A 4 26.04 -1.11 5.80
CA LYS A 4 26.78 -2.09 4.98
C LYS A 4 26.02 -3.42 4.93
N ASN A 5 25.76 -3.93 3.72
CA ASN A 5 25.08 -5.21 3.46
C ASN A 5 23.59 -5.27 3.89
N LYS A 6 22.89 -4.14 3.93
CA LYS A 6 21.45 -4.08 4.18
C LYS A 6 20.76 -3.26 3.08
N ASN A 7 19.57 -3.69 2.71
CA ASN A 7 18.71 -2.90 1.83
C ASN A 7 17.82 -1.96 2.67
N THR A 8 17.54 -0.79 2.09
CA THR A 8 16.67 0.20 2.70
C THR A 8 15.36 0.29 1.92
N ILE A 9 14.24 0.17 2.62
CA ILE A 9 12.92 0.41 2.06
C ILE A 9 12.55 1.85 2.37
N GLY A 10 12.47 2.70 1.34
CA GLY A 10 11.83 4.00 1.42
C GLY A 10 10.32 3.84 1.38
N PHE A 11 9.56 4.78 1.94
CA PHE A 11 8.10 4.66 1.92
C PHE A 11 7.40 6.01 1.78
N VAL A 12 6.16 5.94 1.26
CA VAL A 12 5.26 7.07 1.13
C VAL A 12 3.82 6.63 1.41
N GLY A 13 2.97 7.57 1.85
CA GLY A 13 1.53 7.38 1.80
C GLY A 13 1.04 7.46 0.35
N ALA A 14 0.05 6.66 -0.02
CA ALA A 14 -0.63 6.80 -1.30
C ALA A 14 -1.38 8.14 -1.41
N PRO A 15 -1.65 8.64 -2.63
CA PRO A 15 -2.34 9.92 -2.80
C PRO A 15 -3.67 10.01 -2.06
N TRP A 16 -4.49 8.96 -2.12
CA TRP A 16 -5.74 8.87 -1.39
C TRP A 16 -5.56 8.97 0.12
N THR A 17 -4.65 8.19 0.68
CA THR A 17 -4.34 8.23 2.12
C THR A 17 -3.93 9.63 2.59
N LEU A 18 -3.07 10.32 1.83
CA LEU A 18 -2.67 11.69 2.19
C LEU A 18 -3.82 12.67 2.09
N LEU A 19 -4.65 12.54 1.07
CA LEU A 19 -5.84 13.34 0.91
C LEU A 19 -6.79 13.19 2.11
N VAL A 20 -7.04 11.95 2.53
CA VAL A 20 -7.88 11.65 3.72
C VAL A 20 -7.33 12.34 4.98
N TYR A 21 -6.01 12.27 5.21
CA TYR A 21 -5.40 12.96 6.35
C TYR A 21 -5.52 14.49 6.26
N MET A 22 -5.34 15.05 5.06
CA MET A 22 -5.44 16.52 4.86
C MET A 22 -6.84 17.02 5.16
N ILE A 23 -7.88 16.28 4.76
CA ILE A 23 -9.28 16.68 4.96
C ILE A 23 -9.70 16.51 6.40
N ASN A 24 -9.45 15.33 6.95
CA ASN A 24 -9.87 15.04 8.32
C ASN A 24 -9.02 15.73 9.38
N GLN A 25 -7.86 16.31 9.00
CA GLN A 25 -6.86 16.90 9.93
C GLN A 25 -6.45 15.97 11.08
N GLN A 26 -6.85 14.72 11.03
CA GLN A 26 -6.58 13.64 11.97
C GLN A 26 -6.78 12.29 11.29
N SER A 27 -6.36 11.21 11.94
CA SER A 27 -6.67 9.85 11.47
C SER A 27 -8.18 9.62 11.44
N PRO A 28 -8.76 9.19 10.32
CA PRO A 28 -10.17 8.86 10.24
C PRO A 28 -10.45 7.64 11.13
N LYS A 29 -11.53 7.71 11.93
CA LYS A 29 -11.87 6.60 12.81
C LYS A 29 -12.61 5.49 12.07
N LYS A 30 -13.50 5.84 11.11
CA LYS A 30 -14.29 4.85 10.33
C LYS A 30 -14.86 5.38 8.99
N ASN A 31 -14.96 6.68 8.78
CA ASN A 31 -15.61 7.24 7.60
C ASN A 31 -14.88 8.49 7.10
N VAL A 32 -14.89 8.69 5.80
CA VAL A 32 -14.60 9.99 5.17
C VAL A 32 -15.92 10.77 5.13
N GLU A 33 -15.88 12.06 5.43
CA GLU A 33 -17.09 12.90 5.38
C GLU A 33 -17.71 12.87 3.98
N LYS A 34 -19.03 12.62 3.90
CA LYS A 34 -19.73 12.44 2.63
C LYS A 34 -19.68 13.68 1.72
N ASN A 35 -19.65 14.87 2.31
CA ASN A 35 -19.59 16.15 1.57
C ASN A 35 -18.29 16.29 0.76
N PHE A 36 -17.31 15.44 1.02
CA PHE A 36 -16.04 15.45 0.33
C PHE A 36 -16.15 15.03 -1.15
N PHE A 37 -17.09 14.14 -1.47
CA PHE A 37 -17.27 13.60 -2.82
C PHE A 37 -18.17 14.47 -3.71
N GLU A 38 -18.56 15.67 -3.26
CA GLU A 38 -19.44 16.55 -4.03
C GLU A 38 -18.72 17.26 -5.20
N ASP A 39 -17.39 17.36 -5.15
CA ASP A 39 -16.59 18.02 -6.20
C ASP A 39 -15.44 17.14 -6.69
N ASP A 40 -15.76 16.21 -7.57
CA ASP A 40 -14.78 15.32 -8.21
C ASP A 40 -13.64 16.08 -8.92
N TYR A 41 -13.93 17.25 -9.49
CA TYR A 41 -12.92 18.05 -10.17
C TYR A 41 -11.86 18.57 -9.19
N LEU A 42 -12.31 19.11 -8.06
CA LEU A 42 -11.41 19.60 -7.01
C LEU A 42 -10.56 18.45 -6.43
N ILE A 43 -11.19 17.31 -6.13
CA ILE A 43 -10.50 16.13 -5.61
C ILE A 43 -9.40 15.67 -6.56
N ASN A 44 -9.73 15.50 -7.83
CA ASN A 44 -8.75 15.06 -8.83
C ASN A 44 -7.60 16.06 -8.98
N ARG A 45 -7.84 17.36 -8.91
CA ARG A 45 -6.77 18.36 -8.90
C ARG A 45 -5.85 18.25 -7.69
N ILE A 46 -6.42 18.03 -6.51
CA ILE A 46 -5.64 17.84 -5.28
C ILE A 46 -4.81 16.58 -5.38
N LEU A 47 -5.38 15.46 -5.84
CA LEU A 47 -4.65 14.20 -6.04
C LEU A 47 -3.46 14.37 -6.99
N LEU A 48 -3.62 15.10 -8.09
CA LEU A 48 -2.52 15.40 -9.02
C LEU A 48 -1.40 16.23 -8.36
N ILE A 49 -1.76 17.18 -7.51
CA ILE A 49 -0.78 17.97 -6.75
C ILE A 49 -0.02 17.06 -5.76
N ILE A 50 -0.74 16.24 -5.00
CA ILE A 50 -0.16 15.28 -4.06
C ILE A 50 0.79 14.33 -4.82
N GLU A 51 0.36 13.75 -5.94
CA GLU A 51 1.16 12.87 -6.78
C GLU A 51 2.48 13.54 -7.21
N LYS A 52 2.43 14.80 -7.64
CA LYS A 52 3.62 15.57 -8.02
C LYS A 52 4.63 15.66 -6.87
N PHE A 53 4.18 16.00 -5.67
CA PHE A 53 5.06 16.09 -4.50
C PHE A 53 5.56 14.72 -4.03
N LEU A 54 4.74 13.68 -4.13
CA LEU A 54 5.14 12.32 -3.83
C LEU A 54 6.25 11.84 -4.77
N LYS A 55 6.18 12.14 -6.07
CA LYS A 55 7.25 11.81 -7.03
C LYS A 55 8.57 12.48 -6.65
N ILE A 56 8.56 13.73 -6.21
CA ILE A 56 9.75 14.43 -5.72
C ILE A 56 10.29 13.73 -4.47
N HIS A 57 9.43 13.41 -3.52
CA HIS A 57 9.82 12.77 -2.27
C HIS A 57 10.38 11.36 -2.50
N ILE A 58 9.76 10.57 -3.37
CA ILE A 58 10.23 9.24 -3.79
C ILE A 58 11.63 9.35 -4.41
N LYS A 59 11.81 10.28 -5.36
CA LYS A 59 13.10 10.50 -5.98
C LYS A 59 14.20 10.82 -4.96
N ASN A 60 13.92 11.72 -4.03
CA ASN A 60 14.86 12.06 -2.96
C ASN A 60 15.22 10.86 -2.09
N GLN A 61 14.28 9.97 -1.76
CA GLN A 61 14.56 8.75 -1.00
C GLN A 61 15.48 7.79 -1.79
N ILE A 62 15.22 7.62 -3.09
CA ILE A 62 16.02 6.75 -3.97
C ILE A 62 17.44 7.30 -4.11
N GLU A 63 17.60 8.61 -4.37
CA GLU A 63 18.90 9.28 -4.49
C GLU A 63 19.71 9.23 -3.18
N ASN A 64 19.03 9.07 -2.03
CA ASN A 64 19.65 8.89 -0.71
C ASN A 64 19.73 7.43 -0.25
N GLY A 65 19.57 6.47 -1.16
CA GLY A 65 19.92 5.07 -0.93
C GLY A 65 18.76 4.13 -0.64
N ALA A 66 17.51 4.53 -0.90
CA ALA A 66 16.40 3.59 -0.87
C ALA A 66 16.52 2.60 -2.06
N ASN A 67 16.51 1.30 -1.75
CA ASN A 67 16.62 0.22 -2.72
C ASN A 67 15.26 -0.28 -3.19
N VAL A 68 14.21 -0.02 -2.42
CA VAL A 68 12.81 -0.39 -2.65
C VAL A 68 11.94 0.76 -2.18
N ILE A 69 10.82 1.02 -2.85
CA ILE A 69 9.80 1.95 -2.37
C ILE A 69 8.55 1.19 -1.96
N GLN A 70 7.99 1.51 -0.80
CA GLN A 70 6.70 0.99 -0.35
C GLN A 70 5.65 2.09 -0.31
N ILE A 71 4.52 1.87 -0.99
CA ILE A 71 3.38 2.80 -1.05
C ILE A 71 2.29 2.28 -0.12
N PHE A 72 1.97 3.06 0.93
CA PHE A 72 0.96 2.71 1.92
C PHE A 72 -0.36 3.41 1.62
N ASP A 73 -1.38 2.67 1.21
CA ASP A 73 -2.75 3.18 1.13
C ASP A 73 -3.57 2.69 2.32
N SER A 74 -3.31 3.30 3.47
CA SER A 74 -3.87 2.90 4.78
C SER A 74 -5.39 3.08 4.87
N TRP A 75 -5.98 3.85 3.97
CA TRP A 75 -7.40 4.20 3.98
C TRP A 75 -8.13 3.77 2.69
N ALA A 76 -7.54 2.88 1.89
CA ALA A 76 -8.16 2.36 0.68
C ALA A 76 -9.54 1.73 0.95
N GLY A 77 -9.65 0.96 2.03
CA GLY A 77 -10.88 0.30 2.43
C GLY A 77 -12.03 1.22 2.89
N LEU A 78 -11.79 2.53 3.03
CA LEU A 78 -12.87 3.49 3.34
C LEU A 78 -13.73 3.83 2.12
N LEU A 79 -13.25 3.52 0.90
CA LEU A 79 -13.97 3.75 -0.35
C LEU A 79 -14.88 2.57 -0.70
N GLU A 80 -15.94 2.87 -1.45
CA GLU A 80 -16.70 1.86 -2.16
C GLU A 80 -15.94 1.39 -3.41
N GLU A 81 -16.14 0.14 -3.83
CA GLU A 81 -15.42 -0.44 -4.98
C GLU A 81 -15.56 0.36 -6.28
N LYS A 82 -16.72 1.00 -6.49
CA LYS A 82 -16.96 1.86 -7.66
C LYS A 82 -15.99 3.03 -7.76
N ASP A 83 -15.43 3.46 -6.63
CA ASP A 83 -14.55 4.64 -6.53
C ASP A 83 -13.06 4.26 -6.60
N TYR A 84 -12.73 2.96 -6.48
CA TYR A 84 -11.35 2.47 -6.55
C TYR A 84 -10.61 2.88 -7.83
N PRO A 85 -11.20 2.82 -9.04
CA PRO A 85 -10.49 3.21 -10.26
C PRO A 85 -9.95 4.64 -10.22
N ASN A 86 -10.73 5.57 -9.71
CA ASN A 86 -10.38 7.00 -9.72
C ASN A 86 -9.45 7.40 -8.58
N TYR A 87 -9.66 6.85 -7.38
CA TYR A 87 -8.99 7.33 -6.17
C TYR A 87 -7.87 6.43 -5.66
N ILE A 88 -7.91 5.12 -6.02
CA ILE A 88 -6.89 4.15 -5.60
C ILE A 88 -6.05 3.69 -6.79
N TYR A 89 -6.67 3.10 -7.83
CA TYR A 89 -5.92 2.41 -8.88
C TYR A 89 -5.11 3.38 -9.73
N THR A 90 -5.75 4.39 -10.32
CA THR A 90 -5.08 5.34 -11.21
C THR A 90 -3.98 6.13 -10.51
N PRO A 91 -4.19 6.76 -9.32
CA PRO A 91 -3.14 7.49 -8.64
C PRO A 91 -1.97 6.59 -8.18
N THR A 92 -2.27 5.36 -7.74
CA THR A 92 -1.23 4.42 -7.32
C THR A 92 -0.45 3.89 -8.52
N LEU A 93 -1.10 3.56 -9.65
CA LEU A 93 -0.46 3.16 -10.89
C LEU A 93 0.52 4.23 -11.39
N ASN A 94 0.15 5.51 -11.33
CA ASN A 94 1.02 6.62 -11.72
C ASN A 94 2.31 6.66 -10.89
N LEU A 95 2.20 6.41 -9.58
CA LEU A 95 3.37 6.33 -8.71
C LEU A 95 4.20 5.07 -8.98
N VAL A 96 3.55 3.91 -9.17
CA VAL A 96 4.23 2.65 -9.50
C VAL A 96 5.03 2.80 -10.80
N ASN A 97 4.42 3.35 -11.84
CA ASN A 97 5.11 3.60 -13.11
C ASN A 97 6.29 4.56 -12.94
N TYR A 98 6.14 5.59 -12.11
CA TYR A 98 7.22 6.52 -11.82
C TYR A 98 8.39 5.83 -11.09
N VAL A 99 8.13 5.04 -10.04
CA VAL A 99 9.17 4.30 -9.31
C VAL A 99 9.90 3.34 -10.25
N LYS A 100 9.16 2.59 -11.07
CA LYS A 100 9.72 1.66 -12.06
C LYS A 100 10.58 2.37 -13.12
N SER A 101 10.22 3.59 -13.52
CA SER A 101 11.04 4.39 -14.44
C SER A 101 12.40 4.79 -13.86
N LEU A 102 12.54 4.72 -12.53
CA LEU A 102 13.80 4.93 -11.81
C LEU A 102 14.58 3.62 -11.55
N ASN A 103 14.12 2.49 -12.13
CA ASN A 103 14.69 1.15 -11.96
C ASN A 103 14.72 0.67 -10.49
N VAL A 104 13.73 1.05 -9.70
CA VAL A 104 13.58 0.65 -8.31
C VAL A 104 12.29 -0.19 -8.16
N PRO A 105 12.33 -1.34 -7.48
CA PRO A 105 11.13 -2.13 -7.23
C PRO A 105 10.19 -1.43 -6.25
N VAL A 106 8.87 -1.73 -6.41
CA VAL A 106 7.81 -1.09 -5.63
C VAL A 106 6.89 -2.11 -4.99
N ILE A 107 6.63 -1.92 -3.69
CA ILE A 107 5.65 -2.67 -2.90
C ILE A 107 4.43 -1.78 -2.69
N CYS A 108 3.21 -2.30 -2.88
CA CYS A 108 1.99 -1.58 -2.56
C CYS A 108 1.25 -2.23 -1.38
N PHE A 109 0.68 -1.41 -0.51
CA PHE A 109 -0.20 -1.86 0.57
C PHE A 109 -1.57 -1.16 0.46
N PRO A 110 -2.51 -1.69 -0.35
CA PRO A 110 -3.88 -1.21 -0.40
C PRO A 110 -4.70 -1.81 0.75
N ARG A 111 -4.57 -1.23 1.93
CA ARG A 111 -5.17 -1.76 3.15
C ARG A 111 -6.69 -1.86 3.07
N GLU A 112 -7.22 -3.03 3.45
CA GLU A 112 -8.65 -3.33 3.50
C GLU A 112 -9.35 -3.25 2.13
N ILE A 113 -8.59 -3.34 1.02
CA ILE A 113 -9.17 -3.43 -0.31
C ILE A 113 -9.86 -4.79 -0.49
N LYS A 114 -11.00 -4.81 -1.17
CA LYS A 114 -11.78 -6.04 -1.33
C LYS A 114 -11.21 -7.01 -2.36
N ASN A 115 -10.58 -6.50 -3.42
CA ASN A 115 -10.08 -7.29 -4.52
C ASN A 115 -8.59 -7.05 -4.78
N TYR A 116 -7.73 -7.79 -4.06
CA TYR A 116 -6.27 -7.74 -4.25
C TYR A 116 -5.83 -8.19 -5.65
N LYS A 117 -6.53 -9.16 -6.26
CA LYS A 117 -6.21 -9.64 -7.60
C LYS A 117 -6.36 -8.53 -8.63
N GLU A 118 -7.51 -7.90 -8.66
CA GLU A 118 -7.80 -6.77 -9.56
C GLU A 118 -6.83 -5.61 -9.35
N PHE A 119 -6.55 -5.25 -8.09
CA PHE A 119 -5.54 -4.24 -7.76
C PHE A 119 -4.18 -4.59 -8.39
N CYS A 120 -3.70 -5.82 -8.21
CA CYS A 120 -2.40 -6.24 -8.74
C CYS A 120 -2.39 -6.27 -10.27
N GLU A 121 -3.49 -6.65 -10.92
CA GLU A 121 -3.62 -6.68 -12.38
C GLU A 121 -3.61 -5.28 -12.99
N ILE A 122 -4.24 -4.29 -12.32
CA ILE A 122 -4.33 -2.91 -12.80
C ILE A 122 -3.07 -2.12 -12.44
N VAL A 123 -2.70 -2.11 -11.16
CA VAL A 123 -1.61 -1.28 -10.63
C VAL A 123 -0.22 -1.86 -10.93
N LYS A 124 -0.11 -3.19 -11.08
CA LYS A 124 1.11 -3.92 -11.44
C LYS A 124 2.31 -3.60 -10.56
N PRO A 125 2.19 -3.68 -9.22
CA PRO A 125 3.35 -3.53 -8.34
C PRO A 125 4.31 -4.72 -8.50
N ASP A 126 5.55 -4.59 -8.01
CA ASP A 126 6.50 -5.72 -7.98
C ASP A 126 6.26 -6.66 -6.81
N ALA A 127 5.65 -6.16 -5.73
CA ALA A 127 5.16 -6.95 -4.61
C ALA A 127 3.93 -6.28 -3.98
N VAL A 128 3.12 -7.05 -3.27
CA VAL A 128 1.96 -6.53 -2.56
C VAL A 128 2.02 -6.91 -1.08
N ASN A 129 1.74 -5.93 -0.22
CA ASN A 129 1.49 -6.19 1.20
C ASN A 129 0.00 -6.41 1.39
N ILE A 130 -0.36 -7.40 2.21
CA ILE A 130 -1.74 -7.80 2.46
C ILE A 130 -2.12 -7.64 3.93
N ASP A 131 -3.41 -7.48 4.16
CA ASP A 131 -4.00 -7.43 5.50
C ASP A 131 -4.01 -8.79 6.18
N TYR A 132 -4.03 -8.78 7.50
CA TYR A 132 -4.14 -9.99 8.31
C TYR A 132 -5.55 -10.60 8.30
N ASN A 133 -6.56 -9.87 7.83
CA ASN A 133 -7.94 -10.34 7.71
C ASN A 133 -8.21 -11.10 6.40
N VAL A 134 -7.22 -11.17 5.50
CA VAL A 134 -7.36 -11.82 4.20
C VAL A 134 -6.95 -13.29 4.32
N ASP A 135 -7.68 -14.17 3.66
CA ASP A 135 -7.30 -15.59 3.59
C ASP A 135 -6.01 -15.75 2.76
N PRO A 136 -4.89 -16.16 3.38
CA PRO A 136 -3.61 -16.30 2.70
C PRO A 136 -3.65 -17.36 1.58
N SER A 137 -4.49 -18.38 1.70
CA SER A 137 -4.64 -19.43 0.67
C SER A 137 -5.25 -18.87 -0.62
N MET A 138 -6.22 -17.95 -0.48
CA MET A 138 -6.83 -17.26 -1.63
C MET A 138 -5.83 -16.31 -2.28
N ILE A 139 -5.01 -15.62 -1.49
CA ILE A 139 -3.93 -14.77 -2.01
C ILE A 139 -2.91 -15.59 -2.80
N CYS A 140 -2.38 -16.65 -2.22
CA CYS A 140 -1.40 -17.53 -2.88
C CYS A 140 -1.91 -18.10 -4.21
N LYS A 141 -3.20 -18.47 -4.27
CA LYS A 141 -3.84 -19.00 -5.48
C LYS A 141 -3.96 -17.95 -6.60
N ASN A 142 -4.29 -16.72 -6.24
CA ASN A 142 -4.71 -15.69 -7.21
C ASN A 142 -3.62 -14.67 -7.55
N ILE A 143 -2.62 -14.47 -6.67
CA ILE A 143 -1.56 -13.47 -6.83
C ILE A 143 -0.24 -14.18 -7.15
N LYS A 144 0.43 -13.73 -8.22
CA LYS A 144 1.67 -14.36 -8.73
C LYS A 144 2.93 -13.52 -8.51
N ILE A 145 2.80 -12.39 -7.81
CA ILE A 145 3.93 -11.55 -7.38
C ILE A 145 4.24 -11.83 -5.92
N PRO A 146 5.43 -11.47 -5.43
CA PRO A 146 5.79 -11.58 -4.01
C PRO A 146 4.77 -10.93 -3.09
N VAL A 147 4.47 -11.60 -1.99
CA VAL A 147 3.52 -11.14 -0.97
C VAL A 147 4.25 -10.83 0.33
N GLN A 148 3.92 -9.71 0.93
CA GLN A 148 4.45 -9.26 2.23
C GLN A 148 3.28 -9.15 3.24
N GLY A 149 3.54 -9.36 4.53
CA GLY A 149 2.56 -9.14 5.60
C GLY A 149 1.55 -10.27 5.77
N GLY A 150 0.37 -9.94 6.25
CA GLY A 150 -0.75 -10.85 6.45
C GLY A 150 -0.78 -11.56 7.80
N LEU A 151 0.27 -11.51 8.61
CA LEU A 151 0.22 -12.03 9.98
C LEU A 151 -0.47 -11.01 10.89
N ASP A 152 -1.43 -11.47 11.72
CA ASP A 152 -2.10 -10.61 12.69
C ASP A 152 -1.06 -10.04 13.70
N PRO A 153 -0.92 -8.72 13.81
CA PRO A 153 0.00 -8.10 14.76
C PRO A 153 -0.22 -8.54 16.21
N LYS A 154 -1.44 -8.93 16.58
CA LYS A 154 -1.76 -9.44 17.93
C LYS A 154 -1.02 -10.75 18.25
N VAL A 155 -0.62 -11.51 17.26
CA VAL A 155 0.17 -12.72 17.47
C VAL A 155 1.55 -12.41 18.06
N LEU A 156 2.09 -11.22 17.80
CA LEU A 156 3.40 -10.79 18.35
C LEU A 156 3.42 -10.64 19.87
N ILE A 157 2.27 -10.44 20.50
CA ILE A 157 2.13 -10.30 21.96
C ILE A 157 1.67 -11.59 22.65
N THR A 158 1.59 -12.70 21.90
CA THR A 158 1.30 -14.02 22.47
C THR A 158 2.59 -14.71 22.92
N ASP A 159 2.45 -15.92 23.49
CA ASP A 159 3.61 -16.72 23.84
C ASP A 159 4.43 -17.16 22.60
N LYS A 160 5.69 -17.53 22.84
CA LYS A 160 6.64 -17.86 21.77
C LYS A 160 6.20 -19.09 20.94
N GLU A 161 5.51 -20.05 21.55
CA GLU A 161 5.08 -21.26 20.85
C GLU A 161 3.96 -20.96 19.86
N ASN A 162 2.96 -20.18 20.30
CA ASN A 162 1.87 -19.73 19.44
C ASN A 162 2.39 -18.85 18.29
N LEU A 163 3.28 -17.89 18.59
CA LEU A 163 3.91 -17.06 17.57
C LEU A 163 4.59 -17.94 16.51
N LYS A 164 5.45 -18.89 16.93
CA LYS A 164 6.15 -19.80 16.04
C LYS A 164 5.18 -20.62 15.19
N LYS A 165 4.12 -21.18 15.80
CA LYS A 165 3.10 -21.96 15.11
C LYS A 165 2.39 -21.16 14.03
N GLN A 166 1.99 -19.92 14.33
CA GLN A 166 1.29 -19.06 13.37
C GLN A 166 2.22 -18.65 12.22
N VAL A 167 3.47 -18.30 12.50
CA VAL A 167 4.45 -17.96 11.46
C VAL A 167 4.72 -19.15 10.54
N LEU A 168 4.94 -20.35 11.09
CA LEU A 168 5.18 -21.55 10.28
C LEU A 168 3.97 -21.89 9.40
N LYS A 169 2.77 -21.84 9.95
CA LYS A 169 1.54 -22.04 9.18
C LYS A 169 1.45 -21.07 8.00
N TYR A 170 1.82 -19.80 8.23
CA TYR A 170 1.79 -18.78 7.19
C TYR A 170 2.83 -19.07 6.09
N LEU A 171 4.06 -19.40 6.49
CA LEU A 171 5.13 -19.72 5.55
C LEU A 171 4.81 -20.96 4.70
N ASP A 172 4.14 -21.96 5.26
CA ASP A 172 3.77 -23.18 4.53
C ASP A 172 2.75 -22.94 3.42
N ILE A 173 1.93 -21.87 3.52
CA ILE A 173 0.97 -21.49 2.47
C ILE A 173 1.68 -20.84 1.27
N PHE A 174 2.77 -20.11 1.51
CA PHE A 174 3.49 -19.35 0.47
C PHE A 174 4.76 -20.04 -0.05
N ARG A 175 4.97 -21.29 0.36
CA ARG A 175 6.02 -22.17 -0.22
C ARG A 175 5.53 -22.80 -1.51
#